data_72dd9298b6e50b9b2be7a9e4b79afbeb
#
_entry.id   72dd9298b6e50b9b2be7a9e4b79afbeb
#
_cell.length_a   1.000
_cell.length_b   1.000
_cell.length_c   1.000
_cell.angle_alpha   90.00
_cell.angle_beta   90.00
_cell.angle_gamma   90.00
#
_symmetry.space_group_name_H-M   'P 1'
#
loop_
_entity.id
_entity.type
_entity.pdbx_description
1 polymer ?
#
loop_
_entity_poly.entity_id
_entity_poly.type
_entity_poly.pdbx_seq_one_letter_code
_entity_poly.pdbx_strand_id
1 'polypeptide(L)'
;MIKHALILLALFLASPVIAQEAPVYGARLEGFDYPHPVQIFRFTSQKMPMEMAYMDVKPAKANGRTVVLLHGKNFCAATWEGTIAALTGAGYRVIAPDQVGFCKSTKPTHYQYSFEQLAANTKALLDRLGISRATILGHSMGGMLATRFALTFPQVTEQLVSVNPLGLEDGRAKGVPWSSVDENYRGALNTTADSAREYQRTVYYAGIWKPEYEKWVQMQVGMYRGAGKEIMAWNSALTSEMIFTQPVIYELERLKMPVLFLIGDKDTTGRSNRAPKEVQATLGNFPAMSEAAKARIPTAKLVRFADMGHSPQIQDPARFHAALLNGLANP
;
A
#
# COMPACT_ATOMS: atom_id res chain seq x y z
N MET A 1 -42.27 -56.97 -35.45
CA MET A 1 -42.02 -55.56 -35.67
C MET A 1 -41.05 -55.09 -34.56
N ILE A 2 -39.76 -54.99 -34.92
CA ILE A 2 -38.70 -54.62 -34.00
C ILE A 2 -38.41 -53.14 -34.24
N LYS A 3 -38.66 -52.26 -33.24
CA LYS A 3 -38.34 -50.82 -33.30
C LYS A 3 -36.89 -50.62 -32.87
N HIS A 4 -36.05 -50.17 -33.79
CA HIS A 4 -34.67 -49.74 -33.51
C HIS A 4 -34.71 -48.29 -32.99
N ALA A 5 -34.27 -48.09 -31.78
CA ALA A 5 -34.05 -46.75 -31.19
C ALA A 5 -32.61 -46.34 -31.54
N LEU A 6 -32.46 -45.27 -32.30
CA LEU A 6 -31.16 -44.60 -32.54
C LEU A 6 -30.85 -43.73 -31.27
N ILE A 7 -29.78 -44.07 -30.61
CA ILE A 7 -29.21 -43.23 -29.54
C ILE A 7 -28.22 -42.29 -30.25
N LEU A 8 -28.54 -40.99 -30.31
CA LEU A 8 -27.61 -39.93 -30.73
C LEU A 8 -26.68 -39.63 -29.55
N LEU A 9 -25.39 -39.98 -29.71
CA LEU A 9 -24.34 -39.66 -28.78
C LEU A 9 -23.85 -38.23 -29.12
N ALA A 10 -24.23 -37.23 -28.32
CA ALA A 10 -23.73 -35.88 -28.45
C ALA A 10 -22.32 -35.80 -27.86
N LEU A 11 -21.30 -35.71 -28.71
CA LEU A 11 -19.93 -35.40 -28.31
C LEU A 11 -19.87 -33.91 -27.92
N PHE A 12 -19.75 -33.63 -26.62
CA PHE A 12 -19.34 -32.33 -26.12
C PHE A 12 -17.84 -32.17 -26.37
N LEU A 13 -17.48 -31.42 -27.38
CA LEU A 13 -16.13 -30.92 -27.58
C LEU A 13 -15.86 -29.88 -26.50
N ALA A 14 -15.16 -30.22 -25.43
CA ALA A 14 -14.59 -29.30 -24.48
C ALA A 14 -13.53 -28.47 -25.22
N SER A 15 -13.81 -27.18 -25.44
CA SER A 15 -12.79 -26.25 -25.93
C SER A 15 -11.63 -26.22 -24.94
N PRO A 16 -10.37 -26.32 -25.41
CA PRO A 16 -9.23 -26.18 -24.51
C PRO A 16 -9.27 -24.79 -23.87
N VAL A 17 -9.32 -24.73 -22.56
CA VAL A 17 -9.06 -23.50 -21.81
C VAL A 17 -7.58 -23.18 -22.04
N ILE A 18 -7.29 -22.26 -22.94
CA ILE A 18 -5.94 -21.72 -23.12
C ILE A 18 -5.61 -21.04 -21.79
N ALA A 19 -4.71 -21.62 -21.01
CA ALA A 19 -4.20 -21.00 -19.81
C ALA A 19 -3.57 -19.66 -20.23
N GLN A 20 -4.16 -18.57 -19.78
CA GLN A 20 -3.64 -17.23 -20.06
C GLN A 20 -2.22 -17.15 -19.47
N GLU A 21 -1.23 -16.85 -20.30
CA GLU A 21 0.15 -16.69 -19.85
C GLU A 21 0.21 -15.63 -18.73
N ALA A 22 1.01 -15.95 -17.71
CA ALA A 22 1.15 -15.04 -16.57
C ALA A 22 1.83 -13.74 -17.03
N PRO A 23 1.27 -12.55 -16.71
CA PRO A 23 1.77 -11.29 -17.24
C PRO A 23 3.21 -11.01 -16.81
N VAL A 24 3.99 -10.45 -17.71
CA VAL A 24 5.35 -9.93 -17.48
C VAL A 24 5.29 -8.42 -17.66
N TYR A 25 5.69 -7.69 -16.64
CA TYR A 25 5.73 -6.24 -16.67
C TYR A 25 7.18 -5.75 -16.65
N GLY A 26 7.44 -4.58 -17.24
CA GLY A 26 8.74 -3.92 -17.15
C GLY A 26 9.07 -3.45 -15.73
N ALA A 27 10.32 -3.01 -15.53
CA ALA A 27 10.81 -2.54 -14.23
C ALA A 27 10.03 -1.32 -13.69
N ARG A 28 9.38 -0.57 -14.58
CA ARG A 28 8.50 0.54 -14.23
C ARG A 28 7.02 0.19 -14.42
N LEU A 29 6.69 -1.08 -14.23
CA LEU A 29 5.33 -1.61 -14.36
C LEU A 29 4.71 -1.27 -15.73
N GLU A 30 5.54 -1.24 -16.78
CA GLU A 30 5.07 -1.10 -18.14
C GLU A 30 4.19 -2.30 -18.51
N GLY A 31 3.08 -2.03 -19.18
CA GLY A 31 2.07 -3.04 -19.52
C GLY A 31 0.99 -3.27 -18.48
N PHE A 32 1.08 -2.68 -17.29
CA PHE A 32 -0.01 -2.67 -16.31
C PHE A 32 -0.84 -1.39 -16.40
N ASP A 33 -2.16 -1.53 -16.54
CA ASP A 33 -3.07 -0.40 -16.66
C ASP A 33 -3.43 0.20 -15.30
N TYR A 34 -3.38 1.53 -15.23
CA TYR A 34 -3.85 2.29 -14.08
C TYR A 34 -5.29 2.76 -14.31
N PRO A 35 -6.09 2.93 -13.23
CA PRO A 35 -7.50 3.32 -13.36
C PRO A 35 -7.71 4.75 -13.90
N HIS A 36 -6.67 5.58 -13.86
CA HIS A 36 -6.68 6.96 -14.34
C HIS A 36 -5.37 7.30 -15.06
N PRO A 37 -5.33 8.36 -15.88
CA PRO A 37 -4.12 8.81 -16.57
C PRO A 37 -2.97 9.06 -15.59
N VAL A 38 -1.81 8.48 -15.92
CA VAL A 38 -0.58 8.63 -15.15
C VAL A 38 0.22 9.81 -15.70
N GLN A 39 0.62 10.70 -14.81
CA GLN A 39 1.50 11.84 -15.09
C GLN A 39 2.87 11.58 -14.47
N ILE A 40 3.89 12.29 -14.96
CA ILE A 40 5.27 12.16 -14.48
C ILE A 40 5.76 13.49 -13.93
N PHE A 41 6.11 13.50 -12.65
CA PHE A 41 6.81 14.59 -12.00
C PHE A 41 8.33 14.34 -12.07
N ARG A 42 9.05 15.24 -12.78
CA ARG A 42 10.51 15.19 -12.90
C ARG A 42 11.13 16.15 -11.90
N PHE A 43 12.10 15.66 -11.15
CA PHE A 43 12.81 16.44 -10.13
C PHE A 43 14.20 15.85 -9.88
N THR A 44 15.01 16.54 -9.06
CA THR A 44 16.29 16.03 -8.60
C THR A 44 16.19 15.66 -7.13
N SER A 45 16.65 14.47 -6.78
CA SER A 45 16.79 14.01 -5.40
C SER A 45 18.13 13.32 -5.20
N GLN A 46 18.86 13.68 -4.14
CA GLN A 46 20.20 13.16 -3.85
C GLN A 46 21.15 13.25 -5.06
N LYS A 47 21.12 14.39 -5.77
CA LYS A 47 21.89 14.69 -7.00
C LYS A 47 21.55 13.80 -8.21
N MET A 48 20.49 13.01 -8.15
CA MET A 48 20.08 12.13 -9.26
C MET A 48 18.74 12.63 -9.86
N PRO A 49 18.59 12.56 -11.20
CA PRO A 49 17.31 12.81 -11.84
C PRO A 49 16.31 11.72 -11.46
N MET A 50 15.14 12.13 -11.00
CA MET A 50 14.06 11.24 -10.59
C MET A 50 12.78 11.56 -11.35
N GLU A 51 12.00 10.53 -11.56
CA GLU A 51 10.62 10.61 -12.08
C GLU A 51 9.68 9.95 -11.08
N MET A 52 8.71 10.70 -10.59
CA MET A 52 7.62 10.17 -9.78
C MET A 52 6.36 10.12 -10.63
N ALA A 53 5.83 8.92 -10.84
CA ALA A 53 4.55 8.71 -11.48
C ALA A 53 3.42 9.02 -10.49
N TYR A 54 2.34 9.64 -10.96
CA TYR A 54 1.19 9.93 -10.11
C TYR A 54 -0.10 10.05 -10.93
N MET A 55 -1.22 9.79 -10.28
CA MET A 55 -2.54 10.14 -10.78
C MET A 55 -3.03 11.41 -10.08
N ASP A 56 -3.59 12.36 -10.85
CA ASP A 56 -4.27 13.57 -10.35
C ASP A 56 -5.72 13.54 -10.84
N VAL A 57 -6.61 13.15 -9.95
CA VAL A 57 -8.02 12.92 -10.30
C VAL A 57 -8.88 14.01 -9.67
N LYS A 58 -9.52 14.81 -10.53
CA LYS A 58 -10.39 15.89 -10.11
C LYS A 58 -11.84 15.40 -10.03
N PRO A 59 -12.61 15.79 -9.02
CA PRO A 59 -14.03 15.46 -8.92
C PRO A 59 -14.85 16.28 -9.93
N ALA A 60 -16.01 15.76 -10.31
CA ALA A 60 -16.96 16.51 -11.15
C ALA A 60 -17.48 17.77 -10.44
N LYS A 61 -17.69 17.69 -9.12
CA LYS A 61 -18.09 18.82 -8.27
C LYS A 61 -17.12 18.90 -7.08
N ALA A 62 -16.26 19.91 -7.10
CA ALA A 62 -15.22 20.05 -6.08
C ALA A 62 -15.76 20.59 -4.74
N ASN A 63 -15.29 20.00 -3.64
CA ASN A 63 -15.51 20.48 -2.27
C ASN A 63 -14.35 21.37 -1.76
N GLY A 64 -13.36 21.66 -2.61
CA GLY A 64 -12.19 22.49 -2.29
C GLY A 64 -11.07 21.76 -1.54
N ARG A 65 -11.23 20.47 -1.19
CA ARG A 65 -10.26 19.70 -0.40
C ARG A 65 -9.52 18.68 -1.28
N THR A 66 -8.28 18.42 -0.90
CA THR A 66 -7.41 17.43 -1.58
C THR A 66 -7.03 16.30 -0.62
N VAL A 67 -7.00 15.07 -1.13
CA VAL A 67 -6.50 13.89 -0.42
C VAL A 67 -5.30 13.33 -1.20
N VAL A 68 -4.19 13.08 -0.51
CA VAL A 68 -3.00 12.40 -1.05
C VAL A 68 -3.01 10.96 -0.55
N LEU A 69 -2.90 9.99 -1.47
CA LEU A 69 -2.96 8.55 -1.17
C LEU A 69 -1.58 7.92 -1.28
N LEU A 70 -1.01 7.48 -0.17
CA LEU A 70 0.32 6.87 -0.07
C LEU A 70 0.19 5.35 0.07
N HIS A 71 0.68 4.60 -0.93
CA HIS A 71 0.53 3.16 -1.02
C HIS A 71 1.45 2.38 -0.06
N GLY A 72 1.09 1.13 0.22
CA GLY A 72 1.91 0.16 0.95
C GLY A 72 3.06 -0.41 0.11
N LYS A 73 3.98 -1.12 0.77
CA LYS A 73 5.22 -1.64 0.14
C LYS A 73 4.99 -2.56 -1.06
N ASN A 74 3.99 -3.43 -1.00
CA ASN A 74 3.68 -4.39 -2.07
C ASN A 74 2.62 -3.89 -3.05
N PHE A 75 2.25 -2.63 -2.92
CA PHE A 75 1.21 -1.99 -3.69
C PHE A 75 1.73 -0.77 -4.46
N CYS A 76 0.88 -0.30 -5.37
CA CYS A 76 1.08 0.86 -6.20
C CYS A 76 -0.08 1.85 -6.01
N ALA A 77 0.03 3.03 -6.58
CA ALA A 77 -1.06 4.00 -6.61
C ALA A 77 -2.34 3.41 -7.25
N ALA A 78 -2.20 2.47 -8.20
CA ALA A 78 -3.32 1.77 -8.84
C ALA A 78 -4.23 1.02 -7.84
N THR A 79 -3.69 0.53 -6.72
CA THR A 79 -4.49 -0.19 -5.72
C THR A 79 -5.52 0.67 -5.00
N TRP A 80 -5.43 1.98 -5.17
CA TRP A 80 -6.39 2.94 -4.63
C TRP A 80 -7.61 3.16 -5.53
N GLU A 81 -7.81 2.38 -6.62
CA GLU A 81 -8.90 2.61 -7.61
C GLU A 81 -10.27 2.86 -6.96
N GLY A 82 -10.70 1.99 -6.04
CA GLY A 82 -11.98 2.14 -5.35
C GLY A 82 -12.01 3.35 -4.42
N THR A 83 -10.89 3.63 -3.74
CA THR A 83 -10.78 4.79 -2.84
C THR A 83 -10.77 6.11 -3.62
N ILE A 84 -10.09 6.15 -4.79
CA ILE A 84 -10.14 7.30 -5.70
C ILE A 84 -11.57 7.58 -6.13
N ALA A 85 -12.32 6.54 -6.55
CA ALA A 85 -13.70 6.67 -6.98
C ALA A 85 -14.60 7.21 -5.85
N ALA A 86 -14.47 6.67 -4.63
CA ALA A 86 -15.24 7.11 -3.47
C ALA A 86 -14.94 8.57 -3.10
N LEU A 87 -13.67 8.96 -3.06
CA LEU A 87 -13.25 10.32 -2.71
C LEU A 87 -13.68 11.35 -3.78
N THR A 88 -13.48 11.05 -5.06
CA THR A 88 -13.89 11.95 -6.14
C THR A 88 -15.40 12.07 -6.23
N GLY A 89 -16.15 10.99 -5.98
CA GLY A 89 -17.60 11.00 -5.83
C GLY A 89 -18.08 11.91 -4.68
N ALA A 90 -17.29 12.06 -3.63
CA ALA A 90 -17.54 12.97 -2.50
C ALA A 90 -16.94 14.39 -2.67
N GLY A 91 -16.41 14.71 -3.86
CA GLY A 91 -15.95 16.04 -4.21
C GLY A 91 -14.48 16.33 -3.89
N TYR A 92 -13.68 15.37 -3.44
CA TYR A 92 -12.26 15.56 -3.17
C TYR A 92 -11.42 15.46 -4.46
N ARG A 93 -10.42 16.34 -4.62
CA ARG A 93 -9.32 16.10 -5.55
C ARG A 93 -8.41 15.02 -4.95
N VAL A 94 -7.95 14.06 -5.75
CA VAL A 94 -7.12 12.95 -5.29
C VAL A 94 -5.77 12.97 -6.01
N ILE A 95 -4.69 12.95 -5.23
CA ILE A 95 -3.32 12.76 -5.73
C ILE A 95 -2.82 11.41 -5.24
N ALA A 96 -2.48 10.51 -6.15
CA ALA A 96 -1.98 9.18 -5.80
C ALA A 96 -0.62 8.94 -6.49
N PRO A 97 0.51 9.23 -5.82
CA PRO A 97 1.83 8.95 -6.35
C PRO A 97 2.25 7.51 -6.14
N ASP A 98 3.01 6.97 -7.10
CA ASP A 98 3.95 5.88 -6.84
C ASP A 98 5.22 6.49 -6.22
N GLN A 99 5.62 6.03 -5.06
CA GLN A 99 6.84 6.55 -4.43
C GLN A 99 8.09 6.15 -5.24
N VAL A 100 9.17 6.94 -5.14
CA VAL A 100 10.48 6.56 -5.68
C VAL A 100 10.87 5.17 -5.16
N GLY A 101 11.32 4.30 -6.04
CA GLY A 101 11.60 2.89 -5.74
C GLY A 101 10.44 1.94 -6.06
N PHE A 102 9.26 2.45 -6.41
CA PHE A 102 8.07 1.64 -6.62
C PHE A 102 7.45 1.83 -8.01
N CYS A 103 6.82 0.79 -8.51
CA CYS A 103 5.84 0.77 -9.60
C CYS A 103 6.29 1.57 -10.84
N LYS A 104 5.56 2.62 -11.26
CA LYS A 104 5.90 3.41 -12.45
C LYS A 104 6.95 4.51 -12.19
N SER A 105 7.38 4.71 -10.94
CA SER A 105 8.43 5.66 -10.57
C SER A 105 9.85 5.12 -10.77
N THR A 106 10.84 6.01 -10.77
CA THR A 106 12.27 5.65 -10.85
C THR A 106 12.67 4.69 -9.72
N LYS A 107 13.44 3.67 -10.05
CA LYS A 107 14.07 2.73 -9.13
C LYS A 107 15.58 2.92 -9.16
N PRO A 108 16.12 3.80 -8.30
CA PRO A 108 17.55 4.08 -8.29
C PRO A 108 18.37 2.92 -7.73
N THR A 109 19.59 2.74 -8.24
CA THR A 109 20.52 1.73 -7.74
C THR A 109 21.26 2.21 -6.49
N HIS A 110 21.44 3.52 -6.35
CA HIS A 110 22.13 4.18 -5.25
C HIS A 110 21.25 5.28 -4.69
N TYR A 111 20.48 4.98 -3.65
CA TYR A 111 19.58 5.93 -3.01
C TYR A 111 19.47 5.61 -1.52
N GLN A 112 19.70 6.60 -0.70
CA GLN A 112 19.50 6.49 0.73
C GLN A 112 18.01 6.69 1.03
N TYR A 113 17.26 5.60 1.17
CA TYR A 113 15.86 5.66 1.52
C TYR A 113 15.67 6.10 2.97
N SER A 114 14.82 7.11 3.15
CA SER A 114 14.25 7.47 4.45
C SER A 114 12.82 7.95 4.28
N PHE A 115 12.01 7.84 5.33
CA PHE A 115 10.65 8.38 5.28
C PHE A 115 10.65 9.90 5.15
N GLU A 116 11.65 10.60 5.71
CA GLU A 116 11.85 12.04 5.53
C GLU A 116 12.10 12.38 4.06
N GLN A 117 12.95 11.61 3.38
CA GLN A 117 13.24 11.86 1.96
C GLN A 117 12.01 11.57 1.08
N LEU A 118 11.26 10.50 1.34
CA LEU A 118 10.03 10.20 0.60
C LEU A 118 8.95 11.26 0.88
N ALA A 119 8.86 11.76 2.11
CA ALA A 119 7.98 12.86 2.48
C ALA A 119 8.36 14.16 1.75
N ALA A 120 9.66 14.50 1.68
CA ALA A 120 10.16 15.64 0.94
C ALA A 120 9.88 15.53 -0.58
N ASN A 121 10.05 14.34 -1.17
CA ASN A 121 9.71 14.10 -2.58
C ASN A 121 8.19 14.29 -2.82
N THR A 122 7.35 13.77 -1.92
CA THR A 122 5.90 13.97 -1.99
C THR A 122 5.53 15.45 -1.83
N LYS A 123 6.18 16.17 -0.90
CA LYS A 123 5.98 17.62 -0.72
C LYS A 123 6.32 18.40 -1.99
N ALA A 124 7.45 18.07 -2.63
CA ALA A 124 7.85 18.71 -3.88
C ALA A 124 6.83 18.49 -5.02
N LEU A 125 6.20 17.32 -5.09
CA LEU A 125 5.08 17.06 -6.00
C LEU A 125 3.88 17.98 -5.67
N LEU A 126 3.50 18.09 -4.38
CA LEU A 126 2.39 18.96 -3.98
C LEU A 126 2.67 20.44 -4.31
N ASP A 127 3.89 20.92 -4.10
CA ASP A 127 4.32 22.26 -4.46
C ASP A 127 4.20 22.50 -5.98
N ARG A 128 4.66 21.54 -6.78
CA ARG A 128 4.52 21.60 -8.25
C ARG A 128 3.06 21.68 -8.71
N LEU A 129 2.14 21.08 -7.94
CA LEU A 129 0.70 21.06 -8.22
C LEU A 129 -0.06 22.25 -7.59
N GLY A 130 0.64 23.14 -6.87
CA GLY A 130 0.04 24.29 -6.18
C GLY A 130 -0.84 23.90 -4.99
N ILE A 131 -0.59 22.73 -4.38
CA ILE A 131 -1.38 22.20 -3.26
C ILE A 131 -0.71 22.62 -1.95
N SER A 132 -1.26 23.62 -1.29
CA SER A 132 -0.74 24.15 -0.03
C SER A 132 -1.17 23.37 1.20
N ARG A 133 -2.35 22.70 1.14
CA ARG A 133 -2.88 21.85 2.23
C ARG A 133 -3.59 20.64 1.67
N ALA A 134 -3.45 19.49 2.34
CA ALA A 134 -4.14 18.26 1.95
C ALA A 134 -4.33 17.32 3.16
N THR A 135 -5.32 16.47 3.10
CA THR A 135 -5.37 15.25 3.92
C THR A 135 -4.33 14.26 3.39
N ILE A 136 -3.50 13.74 4.27
CA ILE A 136 -2.48 12.73 3.93
C ILE A 136 -2.97 11.37 4.42
N LEU A 137 -3.32 10.49 3.50
CA LEU A 137 -3.80 9.14 3.77
C LEU A 137 -2.75 8.13 3.36
N GLY A 138 -2.36 7.25 4.28
CA GLY A 138 -1.37 6.21 4.01
C GLY A 138 -1.77 4.84 4.50
N HIS A 139 -1.48 3.81 3.70
CA HIS A 139 -1.68 2.41 4.02
C HIS A 139 -0.35 1.72 4.30
N SER A 140 -0.25 0.92 5.37
CA SER A 140 0.94 0.10 5.65
C SER A 140 2.23 0.94 5.77
N MET A 141 3.25 0.69 4.97
CA MET A 141 4.43 1.54 4.81
C MET A 141 4.04 3.00 4.48
N GLY A 142 3.03 3.19 3.64
CA GLY A 142 2.48 4.51 3.33
C GLY A 142 1.88 5.21 4.56
N GLY A 143 1.44 4.45 5.57
CA GLY A 143 1.02 4.99 6.87
C GLY A 143 2.19 5.53 7.69
N MET A 144 3.36 4.85 7.68
CA MET A 144 4.60 5.41 8.25
C MET A 144 5.00 6.69 7.52
N LEU A 145 4.96 6.67 6.19
CA LEU A 145 5.26 7.83 5.36
C LEU A 145 4.29 8.99 5.63
N ALA A 146 3.00 8.72 5.72
CA ALA A 146 1.98 9.73 6.05
C ALA A 146 2.22 10.35 7.42
N THR A 147 2.56 9.54 8.43
CA THR A 147 2.92 10.01 9.77
C THR A 147 4.19 10.88 9.72
N ARG A 148 5.23 10.43 9.03
CA ARG A 148 6.46 11.21 8.87
C ARG A 148 6.22 12.52 8.11
N PHE A 149 5.39 12.49 7.06
CA PHE A 149 4.98 13.70 6.32
C PHE A 149 4.28 14.70 7.26
N ALA A 150 3.31 14.23 8.04
CA ALA A 150 2.56 15.07 8.97
C ALA A 150 3.45 15.70 10.07
N LEU A 151 4.46 14.95 10.55
CA LEU A 151 5.45 15.45 11.52
C LEU A 151 6.41 16.47 10.91
N THR A 152 6.79 16.29 9.65
CA THR A 152 7.77 17.15 8.94
C THR A 152 7.10 18.40 8.36
N PHE A 153 5.87 18.27 7.85
CA PHE A 153 5.12 19.34 7.18
C PHE A 153 3.73 19.55 7.81
N PRO A 154 3.65 19.86 9.12
CA PRO A 154 2.36 19.97 9.82
C PRO A 154 1.46 21.08 9.24
N GLN A 155 2.04 22.16 8.70
CA GLN A 155 1.29 23.25 8.08
C GLN A 155 0.63 22.87 6.75
N VAL A 156 1.11 21.82 6.08
CA VAL A 156 0.56 21.29 4.82
C VAL A 156 -0.47 20.20 5.09
N THR A 157 -0.40 19.55 6.26
CA THR A 157 -1.25 18.43 6.64
C THR A 157 -2.54 18.92 7.27
N GLU A 158 -3.65 18.81 6.54
CA GLU A 158 -4.98 19.17 7.03
C GLU A 158 -5.50 18.11 8.02
N GLN A 159 -5.32 16.84 7.67
CA GLN A 159 -5.66 15.67 8.47
C GLN A 159 -4.73 14.51 8.11
N LEU A 160 -4.38 13.70 9.08
CA LEU A 160 -3.67 12.43 8.87
C LEU A 160 -4.68 11.27 8.92
N VAL A 161 -4.69 10.42 7.89
CA VAL A 161 -5.47 9.17 7.89
C VAL A 161 -4.51 8.00 7.73
N SER A 162 -4.54 7.07 8.67
CA SER A 162 -3.65 5.91 8.70
C SER A 162 -4.46 4.61 8.62
N VAL A 163 -4.23 3.85 7.54
CA VAL A 163 -4.91 2.58 7.27
C VAL A 163 -3.93 1.45 7.56
N ASN A 164 -4.18 0.67 8.60
CA ASN A 164 -3.28 -0.41 9.06
C ASN A 164 -1.80 -0.03 8.93
N PRO A 165 -1.36 1.11 9.52
CA PRO A 165 0.00 1.59 9.34
C PRO A 165 1.00 0.66 10.00
N LEU A 166 2.17 0.46 9.37
CA LEU A 166 3.34 -0.08 10.05
C LEU A 166 3.93 0.99 10.99
N GLY A 167 4.89 0.59 11.84
CA GLY A 167 5.61 1.51 12.73
C GLY A 167 4.84 1.96 13.96
N LEU A 168 3.69 1.34 14.28
CA LEU A 168 3.02 1.47 15.58
C LEU A 168 3.68 0.62 16.68
N GLU A 169 4.69 -0.17 16.31
CA GLU A 169 5.61 -0.86 17.21
C GLU A 169 7.03 -0.80 16.65
N ASP A 170 8.03 -0.88 17.51
CA ASP A 170 9.43 -1.07 17.12
C ASP A 170 9.82 -2.55 17.31
N GLY A 171 9.92 -3.30 16.21
CA GLY A 171 10.32 -4.70 16.25
C GLY A 171 11.72 -4.90 16.84
N ARG A 172 12.64 -3.95 16.63
CA ARG A 172 14.01 -4.01 17.19
C ARG A 172 13.98 -3.95 18.71
N ALA A 173 13.23 -3.01 19.26
CA ALA A 173 13.04 -2.87 20.71
C ALA A 173 12.39 -4.09 21.34
N LYS A 174 11.62 -4.86 20.54
CA LYS A 174 11.01 -6.13 20.96
C LYS A 174 11.90 -7.36 20.73
N GLY A 175 13.08 -7.20 20.14
CA GLY A 175 14.02 -8.31 19.91
C GLY A 175 13.87 -9.01 18.54
N VAL A 176 13.21 -8.39 17.56
CA VAL A 176 13.24 -8.88 16.18
C VAL A 176 14.65 -8.72 15.60
N PRO A 177 15.29 -9.81 15.13
CA PRO A 177 16.64 -9.73 14.56
C PRO A 177 16.67 -8.84 13.30
N TRP A 178 17.72 -8.05 13.18
CA TRP A 178 18.00 -7.30 11.98
C TRP A 178 18.37 -8.21 10.80
N SER A 179 18.01 -7.81 9.58
CA SER A 179 18.49 -8.40 8.33
C SER A 179 19.26 -7.38 7.54
N SER A 180 20.39 -7.78 6.99
CA SER A 180 21.13 -6.97 6.06
C SER A 180 20.33 -6.71 4.76
N VAL A 181 20.70 -5.64 4.05
CA VAL A 181 20.14 -5.36 2.73
C VAL A 181 20.38 -6.54 1.77
N ASP A 182 21.54 -7.19 1.84
CA ASP A 182 21.87 -8.33 0.99
C ASP A 182 20.98 -9.56 1.29
N GLU A 183 20.65 -9.82 2.56
CA GLU A 183 19.70 -10.87 2.93
C GLU A 183 18.29 -10.57 2.44
N ASN A 184 17.85 -9.33 2.62
CA ASN A 184 16.56 -8.87 2.13
C ASN A 184 16.49 -8.94 0.59
N TYR A 185 17.57 -8.62 -0.11
CA TYR A 185 17.68 -8.72 -1.56
C TYR A 185 17.57 -10.18 -2.04
N ARG A 186 18.34 -11.10 -1.44
CA ARG A 186 18.22 -12.53 -1.76
C ARG A 186 16.81 -13.07 -1.51
N GLY A 187 16.16 -12.62 -0.42
CA GLY A 187 14.77 -12.98 -0.12
C GLY A 187 13.80 -12.45 -1.19
N ALA A 188 13.96 -11.20 -1.60
CA ALA A 188 13.11 -10.56 -2.61
C ALA A 188 13.24 -11.21 -3.99
N LEU A 189 14.43 -11.68 -4.39
CA LEU A 189 14.64 -12.42 -5.66
C LEU A 189 13.82 -13.72 -5.74
N ASN A 190 13.43 -14.29 -4.61
CA ASN A 190 12.63 -15.52 -4.53
C ASN A 190 11.11 -15.28 -4.51
N THR A 191 10.66 -14.04 -4.75
CA THR A 191 9.24 -13.71 -4.79
C THR A 191 8.56 -14.41 -5.97
N THR A 192 7.53 -15.22 -5.67
CA THR A 192 6.71 -15.94 -6.65
C THR A 192 5.24 -15.54 -6.52
N ALA A 193 4.43 -15.89 -7.54
CA ALA A 193 2.99 -15.63 -7.48
C ALA A 193 2.34 -16.36 -6.31
N ASP A 194 2.75 -17.60 -6.04
CA ASP A 194 2.18 -18.42 -4.96
C ASP A 194 2.55 -17.85 -3.60
N SER A 195 3.81 -17.44 -3.40
CA SER A 195 4.24 -16.82 -2.14
C SER A 195 3.54 -15.47 -1.89
N ALA A 196 3.39 -14.66 -2.94
CA ALA A 196 2.69 -13.37 -2.85
C ALA A 196 1.20 -13.56 -2.59
N ARG A 197 0.55 -14.51 -3.28
CA ARG A 197 -0.87 -14.84 -3.09
C ARG A 197 -1.13 -15.35 -1.68
N GLU A 198 -0.33 -16.29 -1.20
CA GLU A 198 -0.49 -16.84 0.15
C GLU A 198 -0.28 -15.78 1.23
N TYR A 199 0.71 -14.90 1.06
CA TYR A 199 0.91 -13.77 1.95
C TYR A 199 -0.28 -12.81 1.93
N GLN A 200 -0.77 -12.42 0.76
CA GLN A 200 -1.93 -11.54 0.67
C GLN A 200 -3.18 -12.21 1.24
N ARG A 201 -3.42 -13.49 0.96
CA ARG A 201 -4.56 -14.24 1.49
C ARG A 201 -4.55 -14.24 3.02
N THR A 202 -3.42 -14.60 3.62
CA THR A 202 -3.33 -14.79 5.07
C THR A 202 -3.26 -13.48 5.84
N VAL A 203 -2.47 -12.53 5.34
CA VAL A 203 -2.17 -11.28 6.04
C VAL A 203 -3.12 -10.14 5.62
N TYR A 204 -3.32 -9.97 4.28
CA TYR A 204 -4.07 -8.81 3.79
C TYR A 204 -5.58 -9.00 3.86
N TYR A 205 -6.04 -10.24 3.69
CA TYR A 205 -7.47 -10.54 3.55
C TYR A 205 -8.00 -11.51 4.63
N ALA A 206 -7.29 -11.62 5.76
CA ALA A 206 -7.71 -12.42 6.93
C ALA A 206 -8.05 -13.89 6.59
N GLY A 207 -7.32 -14.52 5.67
CA GLY A 207 -7.51 -15.90 5.22
C GLY A 207 -8.54 -16.06 4.08
N ILE A 208 -9.28 -15.02 3.73
CA ILE A 208 -10.27 -15.02 2.65
C ILE A 208 -9.59 -14.72 1.33
N TRP A 209 -9.95 -15.45 0.26
CA TRP A 209 -9.49 -15.18 -1.10
C TRP A 209 -10.67 -14.93 -2.03
N LYS A 210 -10.58 -13.88 -2.84
CA LYS A 210 -11.53 -13.56 -3.90
C LYS A 210 -10.78 -13.42 -5.23
N PRO A 211 -11.40 -13.81 -6.36
CA PRO A 211 -10.75 -13.75 -7.68
C PRO A 211 -10.23 -12.35 -8.05
N GLU A 212 -10.93 -11.29 -7.63
CA GLU A 212 -10.55 -9.90 -7.89
C GLU A 212 -9.23 -9.47 -7.24
N TYR A 213 -8.73 -10.20 -6.23
CA TYR A 213 -7.45 -9.91 -5.58
C TYR A 213 -6.26 -10.35 -6.43
N GLU A 214 -6.48 -11.30 -7.37
CA GLU A 214 -5.40 -11.85 -8.20
C GLU A 214 -4.68 -10.77 -9.00
N LYS A 215 -5.38 -9.75 -9.46
CA LYS A 215 -4.73 -8.65 -10.21
C LYS A 215 -3.64 -7.95 -9.41
N TRP A 216 -3.75 -7.88 -8.08
CA TRP A 216 -2.74 -7.26 -7.22
C TRP A 216 -1.53 -8.16 -6.99
N VAL A 217 -1.74 -9.47 -6.96
CA VAL A 217 -0.64 -10.44 -7.01
C VAL A 217 0.11 -10.30 -8.33
N GLN A 218 -0.61 -10.33 -9.46
CA GLN A 218 0.00 -10.23 -10.78
C GLN A 218 0.69 -8.89 -11.00
N MET A 219 0.14 -7.78 -10.51
CA MET A 219 0.79 -6.46 -10.52
C MET A 219 2.15 -6.50 -9.82
N GLN A 220 2.21 -7.09 -8.61
CA GLN A 220 3.44 -7.20 -7.84
C GLN A 220 4.46 -8.10 -8.52
N VAL A 221 4.08 -9.35 -8.85
CA VAL A 221 5.03 -10.37 -9.31
C VAL A 221 5.37 -10.26 -10.78
N GLY A 222 4.54 -9.62 -11.59
CA GLY A 222 4.81 -9.41 -13.01
C GLY A 222 6.10 -8.63 -13.26
N MET A 223 6.47 -7.70 -12.37
CA MET A 223 7.76 -6.99 -12.42
C MET A 223 8.95 -7.89 -12.11
N TYR A 224 8.76 -8.96 -11.33
CA TYR A 224 9.82 -9.93 -10.99
C TYR A 224 10.01 -11.02 -12.06
N ARG A 225 9.09 -11.14 -13.04
CA ARG A 225 9.20 -12.11 -14.14
C ARG A 225 10.03 -11.59 -15.32
N GLY A 226 10.20 -10.26 -15.45
CA GLY A 226 10.92 -9.62 -16.53
C GLY A 226 12.35 -9.19 -16.18
N ALA A 227 12.95 -8.44 -17.08
CA ALA A 227 14.31 -7.87 -16.93
C ALA A 227 14.45 -6.92 -15.73
N GLY A 228 13.33 -6.46 -15.15
CA GLY A 228 13.31 -5.60 -13.97
C GLY A 228 13.50 -6.32 -12.63
N LYS A 229 13.61 -7.66 -12.61
CA LYS A 229 13.65 -8.46 -11.39
C LYS A 229 14.68 -7.97 -10.37
N GLU A 230 15.91 -7.78 -10.80
CA GLU A 230 17.02 -7.40 -9.91
C GLU A 230 16.83 -6.01 -9.31
N ILE A 231 16.48 -5.02 -10.13
CA ILE A 231 16.27 -3.65 -9.64
C ILE A 231 15.05 -3.54 -8.74
N MET A 232 14.00 -4.35 -8.98
CA MET A 232 12.85 -4.47 -8.10
C MET A 232 13.22 -5.07 -6.76
N ALA A 233 13.95 -6.19 -6.77
CA ALA A 233 14.43 -6.85 -5.55
C ALA A 233 15.36 -5.94 -4.74
N TRP A 234 16.25 -5.19 -5.41
CA TRP A 234 17.14 -4.25 -4.78
C TRP A 234 16.38 -3.14 -4.04
N ASN A 235 15.47 -2.45 -4.74
CA ASN A 235 14.67 -1.39 -4.11
C ASN A 235 13.72 -1.95 -3.03
N SER A 236 13.22 -3.18 -3.19
CA SER A 236 12.49 -3.87 -2.14
C SER A 236 13.33 -4.10 -0.88
N ALA A 237 14.61 -4.47 -1.03
CA ALA A 237 15.52 -4.69 0.07
C ALA A 237 15.84 -3.38 0.82
N LEU A 238 16.20 -2.31 0.08
CA LEU A 238 16.47 -0.99 0.66
C LEU A 238 15.27 -0.42 1.41
N THR A 239 14.07 -0.57 0.87
CA THR A 239 12.86 -0.09 1.54
C THR A 239 12.42 -0.99 2.70
N SER A 240 12.80 -2.27 2.74
CA SER A 240 12.65 -3.13 3.93
C SER A 240 13.53 -2.64 5.07
N GLU A 241 14.77 -2.28 4.77
CA GLU A 241 15.71 -1.69 5.74
C GLU A 241 15.15 -0.38 6.29
N MET A 242 14.66 0.52 5.44
CA MET A 242 14.02 1.76 5.84
C MET A 242 12.85 1.51 6.82
N ILE A 243 11.96 0.59 6.49
CA ILE A 243 10.81 0.25 7.34
C ILE A 243 11.28 -0.26 8.70
N PHE A 244 12.27 -1.14 8.74
CA PHE A 244 12.77 -1.75 9.96
C PHE A 244 13.51 -0.75 10.87
N THR A 245 14.28 0.17 10.28
CA THR A 245 15.16 1.07 11.03
C THR A 245 14.54 2.40 11.43
N GLN A 246 13.37 2.76 10.87
CA GLN A 246 12.77 4.07 11.05
C GLN A 246 11.31 4.01 11.58
N PRO A 247 11.06 3.42 12.76
CA PRO A 247 9.74 3.39 13.36
C PRO A 247 9.27 4.82 13.70
N VAL A 248 7.96 5.06 13.55
CA VAL A 248 7.36 6.39 13.81
C VAL A 248 6.72 6.50 15.19
N ILE A 249 6.68 5.40 15.95
CA ILE A 249 5.99 5.32 17.22
C ILE A 249 6.49 6.32 18.27
N TYR A 250 7.76 6.72 18.23
CA TYR A 250 8.37 7.55 19.27
C TYR A 250 8.00 9.03 19.21
N GLU A 251 7.28 9.47 18.18
CA GLU A 251 6.97 10.89 17.95
C GLU A 251 5.47 11.18 17.84
N LEU A 252 4.60 10.21 18.15
CA LEU A 252 3.15 10.33 17.92
C LEU A 252 2.51 11.51 18.65
N GLU A 253 2.99 11.87 19.86
CA GLU A 253 2.48 12.99 20.65
C GLU A 253 2.73 14.36 19.99
N ARG A 254 3.64 14.42 19.02
CA ARG A 254 3.92 15.64 18.24
C ARG A 254 2.89 15.92 17.14
N LEU A 255 2.04 14.95 16.82
CA LEU A 255 0.94 15.13 15.88
C LEU A 255 -0.12 16.06 16.48
N LYS A 256 -0.41 17.19 15.82
CA LYS A 256 -1.33 18.23 16.29
C LYS A 256 -2.58 18.37 15.44
N MET A 257 -2.54 17.85 14.19
CA MET A 257 -3.68 17.82 13.29
C MET A 257 -4.65 16.71 13.70
N PRO A 258 -5.92 16.73 13.21
CA PRO A 258 -6.81 15.58 13.34
C PRO A 258 -6.19 14.31 12.78
N VAL A 259 -6.30 13.19 13.51
CA VAL A 259 -5.79 11.88 13.12
C VAL A 259 -6.93 10.88 13.08
N LEU A 260 -7.02 10.11 12.00
CA LEU A 260 -7.98 9.00 11.86
C LEU A 260 -7.22 7.70 11.62
N PHE A 261 -7.40 6.74 12.50
CA PHE A 261 -6.97 5.35 12.29
C PHE A 261 -8.12 4.51 11.76
N LEU A 262 -7.89 3.77 10.67
CA LEU A 262 -8.79 2.79 10.08
C LEU A 262 -8.10 1.44 10.12
N ILE A 263 -8.51 0.54 11.01
CA ILE A 263 -7.74 -0.65 11.39
C ILE A 263 -8.56 -1.92 11.19
N GLY A 264 -8.03 -2.84 10.37
CA GLY A 264 -8.50 -4.22 10.33
C GLY A 264 -7.87 -5.03 11.47
N ASP A 265 -8.70 -5.58 12.35
CA ASP A 265 -8.24 -6.24 13.57
C ASP A 265 -7.56 -7.58 13.34
N LYS A 266 -7.80 -8.20 12.18
CA LYS A 266 -7.19 -9.49 11.79
C LYS A 266 -5.83 -9.34 11.11
N ASP A 267 -5.32 -8.10 11.03
CA ASP A 267 -4.00 -7.84 10.49
C ASP A 267 -2.91 -8.50 11.34
N THR A 268 -2.03 -9.24 10.67
CA THR A 268 -0.88 -9.92 11.27
C THR A 268 0.45 -9.44 10.68
N THR A 269 0.43 -8.34 9.93
CA THR A 269 1.65 -7.72 9.39
C THR A 269 2.58 -7.31 10.54
N GLY A 270 3.87 -7.45 10.34
CA GLY A 270 4.88 -7.18 11.39
C GLY A 270 5.27 -8.40 12.20
N ARG A 271 4.50 -9.50 12.17
CA ARG A 271 4.97 -10.77 12.71
C ARG A 271 6.18 -11.26 11.93
N SER A 272 7.27 -11.52 12.65
CA SER A 272 8.53 -11.97 12.04
C SER A 272 8.81 -13.40 12.44
N ASN A 273 8.87 -14.30 11.46
CA ASN A 273 9.24 -15.71 11.68
C ASN A 273 10.69 -15.89 12.15
N ARG A 274 11.51 -14.83 12.09
CA ARG A 274 12.90 -14.83 12.56
C ARG A 274 13.04 -14.43 14.02
N ALA A 275 12.01 -13.82 14.60
CA ALA A 275 12.00 -13.49 16.02
C ALA A 275 11.89 -14.78 16.86
N PRO A 276 12.43 -14.83 18.09
CA PRO A 276 12.14 -15.89 19.04
C PRO A 276 10.63 -16.11 19.21
N LYS A 277 10.20 -17.35 19.46
CA LYS A 277 8.77 -17.70 19.50
C LYS A 277 7.97 -16.87 20.51
N GLU A 278 8.55 -16.59 21.66
CA GLU A 278 7.97 -15.73 22.70
C GLU A 278 7.77 -14.29 22.23
N VAL A 279 8.68 -13.78 21.40
CA VAL A 279 8.58 -12.45 20.77
C VAL A 279 7.53 -12.45 19.67
N GLN A 280 7.47 -13.48 18.82
CA GLN A 280 6.49 -13.60 17.74
C GLN A 280 5.05 -13.43 18.26
N ALA A 281 4.74 -13.98 19.43
CA ALA A 281 3.41 -13.90 20.03
C ALA A 281 3.00 -12.46 20.44
N THR A 282 3.98 -11.55 20.59
CA THR A 282 3.76 -10.14 21.01
C THR A 282 3.73 -9.17 19.83
N LEU A 283 4.07 -9.63 18.60
CA LEU A 283 4.17 -8.79 17.41
C LEU A 283 2.84 -8.71 16.65
N GLY A 284 2.61 -7.58 15.99
CA GLY A 284 1.49 -7.41 15.06
C GLY A 284 0.11 -7.51 15.72
N ASN A 285 -0.02 -7.07 16.97
CA ASN A 285 -1.32 -6.95 17.63
C ASN A 285 -1.93 -5.59 17.30
N PHE A 286 -2.49 -5.44 16.10
CA PHE A 286 -3.05 -4.17 15.62
C PHE A 286 -4.16 -3.60 16.52
N PRO A 287 -5.10 -4.39 17.10
CA PRO A 287 -6.03 -3.88 18.09
C PRO A 287 -5.34 -3.14 19.25
N ALA A 288 -4.39 -3.78 19.91
CA ALA A 288 -3.69 -3.19 21.05
C ALA A 288 -2.80 -2.00 20.64
N MET A 289 -2.07 -2.12 19.51
CA MET A 289 -1.20 -1.06 19.02
C MET A 289 -1.98 0.19 18.62
N SER A 290 -3.13 0.05 17.98
CA SER A 290 -3.94 1.18 17.55
C SER A 290 -4.59 1.91 18.74
N GLU A 291 -5.05 1.20 19.76
CA GLU A 291 -5.56 1.82 20.99
C GLU A 291 -4.42 2.56 21.74
N ALA A 292 -3.23 1.96 21.84
CA ALA A 292 -2.07 2.61 22.43
C ALA A 292 -1.65 3.86 21.65
N ALA A 293 -1.66 3.83 20.33
CA ALA A 293 -1.35 4.99 19.49
C ALA A 293 -2.40 6.10 19.65
N LYS A 294 -3.69 5.74 19.64
CA LYS A 294 -4.80 6.68 19.88
C LYS A 294 -4.67 7.37 21.22
N ALA A 295 -4.34 6.63 22.28
CA ALA A 295 -4.19 7.19 23.62
C ALA A 295 -3.08 8.26 23.73
N ARG A 296 -2.07 8.20 22.83
CA ARG A 296 -0.96 9.14 22.77
C ARG A 296 -1.23 10.39 21.92
N ILE A 297 -2.29 10.39 21.11
CA ILE A 297 -2.61 11.46 20.18
C ILE A 297 -3.98 12.05 20.55
N PRO A 298 -4.05 13.21 21.21
CA PRO A 298 -5.32 13.77 21.71
C PRO A 298 -6.38 13.98 20.64
N THR A 299 -5.97 14.21 19.39
CA THR A 299 -6.86 14.44 18.23
C THR A 299 -7.25 13.16 17.51
N ALA A 300 -6.82 11.98 17.98
CA ALA A 300 -7.00 10.73 17.24
C ALA A 300 -8.40 10.14 17.43
N LYS A 301 -8.96 9.75 16.31
CA LYS A 301 -10.14 8.88 16.19
C LYS A 301 -9.71 7.52 15.69
N LEU A 302 -10.37 6.47 16.15
CA LEU A 302 -10.09 5.08 15.76
C LEU A 302 -11.38 4.39 15.33
N VAL A 303 -11.37 3.85 14.13
CA VAL A 303 -12.41 2.94 13.62
C VAL A 303 -11.76 1.59 13.38
N ARG A 304 -12.37 0.54 13.92
CA ARG A 304 -11.87 -0.83 13.84
C ARG A 304 -12.83 -1.70 13.04
N PHE A 305 -12.26 -2.57 12.20
CA PHE A 305 -12.98 -3.57 11.42
C PHE A 305 -12.60 -4.96 11.96
N ALA A 306 -13.46 -5.53 12.80
CA ALA A 306 -13.17 -6.73 13.58
C ALA A 306 -12.87 -8.00 12.73
N ASP A 307 -13.31 -8.02 11.49
CA ASP A 307 -13.24 -9.14 10.55
C ASP A 307 -12.27 -8.92 9.38
N MET A 308 -11.64 -7.75 9.29
CA MET A 308 -10.75 -7.41 8.17
C MET A 308 -9.27 -7.55 8.54
N GLY A 309 -8.46 -7.85 7.51
CA GLY A 309 -7.01 -7.93 7.59
C GLY A 309 -6.30 -6.60 7.30
N HIS A 310 -5.10 -6.69 6.75
CA HIS A 310 -4.22 -5.56 6.50
C HIS A 310 -4.73 -4.57 5.44
N SER A 311 -5.61 -4.99 4.55
CA SER A 311 -6.07 -4.16 3.42
C SER A 311 -7.59 -3.97 3.40
N PRO A 312 -8.18 -3.31 4.43
CA PRO A 312 -9.63 -3.14 4.54
C PRO A 312 -10.22 -2.38 3.34
N GLN A 313 -9.47 -1.46 2.73
CA GLN A 313 -9.89 -0.69 1.55
C GLN A 313 -10.11 -1.56 0.30
N ILE A 314 -9.55 -2.77 0.28
CA ILE A 314 -9.71 -3.75 -0.81
C ILE A 314 -10.66 -4.87 -0.38
N GLN A 315 -10.58 -5.30 0.88
CA GLN A 315 -11.33 -6.44 1.40
C GLN A 315 -12.83 -6.19 1.48
N ASP A 316 -13.22 -5.01 1.98
CA ASP A 316 -14.62 -4.52 2.01
C ASP A 316 -14.65 -3.02 1.73
N PRO A 317 -14.60 -2.62 0.45
CA PRO A 317 -14.55 -1.22 0.05
C PRO A 317 -15.76 -0.42 0.56
N ALA A 318 -16.93 -1.00 0.62
CA ALA A 318 -18.16 -0.29 1.03
C ALA A 318 -18.09 0.18 2.49
N ARG A 319 -17.74 -0.72 3.41
CA ARG A 319 -17.59 -0.39 4.84
C ARG A 319 -16.40 0.54 5.09
N PHE A 320 -15.28 0.29 4.40
CA PHE A 320 -14.10 1.12 4.52
C PHE A 320 -14.37 2.55 4.05
N HIS A 321 -14.96 2.73 2.86
CA HIS A 321 -15.20 4.07 2.31
C HIS A 321 -16.25 4.83 3.11
N ALA A 322 -17.29 4.17 3.64
CA ALA A 322 -18.25 4.81 4.54
C ALA A 322 -17.56 5.38 5.80
N ALA A 323 -16.67 4.60 6.43
CA ALA A 323 -15.90 5.04 7.60
C ALA A 323 -14.92 6.16 7.26
N LEU A 324 -14.21 6.04 6.12
CA LEU A 324 -13.28 7.07 5.64
C LEU A 324 -14.01 8.40 5.41
N LEU A 325 -15.08 8.41 4.62
CA LEU A 325 -15.82 9.63 4.28
C LEU A 325 -16.43 10.29 5.53
N ASN A 326 -16.95 9.49 6.46
CA ASN A 326 -17.43 10.02 7.74
C ASN A 326 -16.30 10.67 8.54
N GLY A 327 -15.12 10.03 8.60
CA GLY A 327 -13.97 10.58 9.31
C GLY A 327 -13.35 11.82 8.65
N LEU A 328 -13.50 11.97 7.33
CA LEU A 328 -13.09 13.18 6.59
C LEU A 328 -14.06 14.34 6.76
N ALA A 329 -15.36 14.05 6.92
CA ALA A 329 -16.39 15.07 7.17
C ALA A 329 -16.35 15.58 8.61
N ASN A 330 -15.92 14.75 9.55
CA ASN A 330 -15.84 15.02 10.98
C ASN A 330 -14.41 14.77 11.47
N PRO A 331 -13.46 15.66 11.16
CA PRO A 331 -12.05 15.45 11.46
C PRO A 331 -11.70 15.49 12.96
#